data_4dcb37f1bf7a6f846bc0a837b2bcb40d
#
_entry.id   4dcb37f1bf7a6f846bc0a837b2bcb40d
#
_cell.length_a   1.000
_cell.length_b   1.000
_cell.length_c   1.000
_cell.angle_alpha   90.00
_cell.angle_beta   90.00
_cell.angle_gamma   90.00
#
_symmetry.space_group_name_H-M   'P 1'
#
loop_
_entity.id
_entity.type
_entity.pdbx_description
1 polymer ?
#
loop_
_entity_poly.entity_id
_entity_poly.type
_entity_poly.pdbx_seq_one_letter_code
_entity_poly.pdbx_strand_id
1 'polypeptide(L)'
;MNTKKLIVFLLWAFIPMIAVGLVMNSIGATTSSIDVNGTTVDTASVLNGLIMAAGSMLIPLLAVIFTQLIFKEPVLKGLDIKFNIKLSWFIAWLIIPVIIFAILGITLLMPGARWTPDSETIQTAMAQMPAGIGVWGVIAITVVSGLFAGITVNALFAFGEEIAWRGYLLKLFQGKKFLTTALYIGIIWGLWHAPIILNGHNYPLHPVAGVFMMIAVCLSMTPALMYFRMKSGSVIVPAIMHGTINATAGITLFVITPKNDLLYGAAGLAGIITFLLFDIGLYIYDRYISKDKIFLSLL
;
A
#
# COMPACT_ATOMS: atom_id res chain seq x y z
N MET A 1 14.54 20.17 -9.77
CA MET A 1 14.27 18.75 -10.18
C MET A 1 15.18 18.38 -11.36
N ASN A 2 15.88 17.26 -11.29
CA ASN A 2 16.70 16.77 -12.42
C ASN A 2 15.85 15.81 -13.28
N THR A 3 15.36 16.33 -14.41
CA THR A 3 14.47 15.59 -15.33
C THR A 3 15.11 14.32 -15.89
N LYS A 4 16.42 14.35 -16.20
CA LYS A 4 17.12 13.16 -16.72
C LYS A 4 17.14 12.02 -15.70
N LYS A 5 17.41 12.33 -14.42
CA LYS A 5 17.38 11.32 -13.34
C LYS A 5 15.97 10.77 -13.15
N LEU A 6 14.94 11.61 -13.22
CA LEU A 6 13.56 11.16 -13.12
C LEU A 6 13.20 10.19 -14.26
N ILE A 7 13.53 10.54 -15.50
CA ILE A 7 13.26 9.67 -16.66
C ILE A 7 13.97 8.32 -16.51
N VAL A 8 15.26 8.31 -16.19
CA VAL A 8 16.01 7.06 -16.01
C VAL A 8 15.43 6.21 -14.89
N PHE A 9 15.08 6.82 -13.75
CA PHE A 9 14.42 6.13 -12.65
C PHE A 9 13.07 5.52 -13.09
N LEU A 10 12.23 6.28 -13.78
CA LEU A 10 10.94 5.78 -14.26
C LEU A 10 11.10 4.62 -15.25
N LEU A 11 12.07 4.67 -16.16
CA LEU A 11 12.34 3.56 -17.07
C LEU A 11 12.71 2.28 -16.30
N TRP A 12 13.60 2.37 -15.31
CA TRP A 12 14.00 1.23 -14.48
C TRP A 12 12.87 0.75 -13.54
N ALA A 13 11.95 1.61 -13.14
CA ALA A 13 10.81 1.21 -12.31
C ALA A 13 9.68 0.56 -13.15
N PHE A 14 9.37 1.11 -14.33
CA PHE A 14 8.21 0.70 -15.10
C PHE A 14 8.47 -0.44 -16.08
N ILE A 15 9.63 -0.46 -16.77
CA ILE A 15 9.91 -1.52 -17.76
C ILE A 15 9.94 -2.90 -17.11
N PRO A 16 10.65 -3.15 -16.00
CA PRO A 16 10.62 -4.45 -15.34
C PRO A 16 9.20 -4.80 -14.81
N MET A 17 8.46 -3.80 -14.33
CA MET A 17 7.09 -4.02 -13.85
C MET A 17 6.14 -4.45 -14.97
N ILE A 18 6.27 -3.85 -16.16
CA ILE A 18 5.54 -4.29 -17.36
C ILE A 18 5.92 -5.73 -17.72
N ALA A 19 7.22 -6.07 -17.66
CA ALA A 19 7.67 -7.44 -17.90
C ALA A 19 7.06 -8.44 -16.91
N VAL A 20 6.97 -8.09 -15.62
CA VAL A 20 6.28 -8.91 -14.61
C VAL A 20 4.82 -9.14 -15.00
N GLY A 21 4.08 -8.08 -15.37
CA GLY A 21 2.67 -8.22 -15.80
C GLY A 21 2.51 -9.09 -17.03
N LEU A 22 3.39 -8.98 -18.03
CA LEU A 22 3.38 -9.83 -19.22
C LEU A 22 3.66 -11.31 -18.90
N VAL A 23 4.63 -11.57 -18.01
CA VAL A 23 4.92 -12.93 -17.55
C VAL A 23 3.74 -13.49 -16.77
N MET A 24 3.15 -12.75 -15.83
CA MET A 24 1.95 -13.18 -15.10
C MET A 24 0.83 -13.57 -16.08
N ASN A 25 0.54 -12.73 -17.05
CA ASN A 25 -0.47 -13.02 -18.06
C ASN A 25 -0.14 -14.29 -18.88
N SER A 26 1.12 -14.47 -19.28
CA SER A 26 1.54 -15.62 -20.10
C SER A 26 1.45 -16.97 -19.39
N ILE A 27 1.59 -17.01 -18.06
CA ILE A 27 1.51 -18.24 -17.24
C ILE A 27 0.18 -18.37 -16.49
N GLY A 28 -0.78 -17.46 -16.72
CA GLY A 28 -2.07 -17.44 -16.02
C GLY A 28 -1.94 -17.17 -14.51
N ALA A 29 -0.87 -16.51 -14.06
CA ALA A 29 -0.68 -16.18 -12.64
C ALA A 29 -1.56 -14.99 -12.25
N THR A 30 -2.26 -15.10 -11.12
CA THR A 30 -3.09 -14.04 -10.54
C THR A 30 -2.92 -14.00 -9.03
N THR A 31 -3.21 -12.88 -8.39
CA THR A 31 -3.20 -12.76 -6.92
C THR A 31 -4.58 -13.00 -6.30
N SER A 32 -5.58 -13.31 -7.11
CA SER A 32 -6.94 -13.58 -6.67
C SER A 32 -7.30 -15.05 -6.88
N SER A 33 -8.09 -15.61 -5.97
CA SER A 33 -8.72 -16.93 -6.14
C SER A 33 -9.91 -16.90 -7.12
N ILE A 34 -10.28 -15.72 -7.60
CA ILE A 34 -11.36 -15.51 -8.57
C ILE A 34 -10.78 -14.72 -9.74
N ASP A 35 -10.98 -15.20 -10.97
CA ASP A 35 -10.57 -14.48 -12.17
C ASP A 35 -11.56 -13.35 -12.55
N VAL A 36 -11.23 -12.61 -13.61
CA VAL A 36 -12.07 -11.52 -14.14
C VAL A 36 -13.44 -11.97 -14.67
N ASN A 37 -13.64 -13.26 -14.91
CA ASN A 37 -14.90 -13.86 -15.35
C ASN A 37 -15.70 -14.44 -14.18
N GLY A 38 -15.20 -14.31 -12.94
CA GLY A 38 -15.84 -14.85 -11.73
C GLY A 38 -15.64 -16.34 -11.53
N THR A 39 -14.72 -16.99 -12.26
CA THR A 39 -14.39 -18.40 -12.10
C THR A 39 -13.30 -18.60 -11.05
N THR A 40 -13.27 -19.79 -10.41
CA THR A 40 -12.21 -20.13 -9.45
C THR A 40 -10.89 -20.41 -10.18
N VAL A 41 -9.81 -19.91 -9.61
CA VAL A 41 -8.44 -20.10 -10.13
C VAL A 41 -7.72 -21.14 -9.29
N ASP A 42 -6.87 -21.96 -9.92
CA ASP A 42 -6.11 -22.98 -9.22
C ASP A 42 -5.06 -22.37 -8.25
N THR A 43 -4.76 -23.12 -7.19
CA THR A 43 -3.88 -22.67 -6.11
C THR A 43 -2.46 -22.32 -6.60
N ALA A 44 -1.94 -23.02 -7.61
CA ALA A 44 -0.60 -22.77 -8.13
C ALA A 44 -0.53 -21.43 -8.86
N SER A 45 -1.55 -21.10 -9.66
CA SER A 45 -1.67 -19.80 -10.32
C SER A 45 -1.75 -18.64 -9.32
N VAL A 46 -2.51 -18.81 -8.23
CA VAL A 46 -2.58 -17.80 -7.14
C VAL A 46 -1.23 -17.68 -6.43
N LEU A 47 -0.58 -18.77 -6.08
CA LEU A 47 0.72 -18.76 -5.40
C LEU A 47 1.78 -18.08 -6.27
N ASN A 48 1.86 -18.40 -7.55
CA ASN A 48 2.77 -17.76 -8.50
C ASN A 48 2.50 -16.24 -8.58
N GLY A 49 1.23 -15.84 -8.65
CA GLY A 49 0.83 -14.45 -8.67
C GLY A 49 1.26 -13.69 -7.41
N LEU A 50 1.06 -14.29 -6.23
CA LEU A 50 1.47 -13.70 -4.95
C LEU A 50 3.00 -13.54 -4.84
N ILE A 51 3.76 -14.57 -5.27
CA ILE A 51 5.24 -14.50 -5.30
C ILE A 51 5.72 -13.40 -6.23
N MET A 52 5.12 -13.29 -7.42
CA MET A 52 5.49 -12.26 -8.39
C MET A 52 5.11 -10.86 -7.91
N ALA A 53 3.93 -10.70 -7.31
CA ALA A 53 3.51 -9.42 -6.73
C ALA A 53 4.42 -8.98 -5.58
N ALA A 54 4.74 -9.88 -4.64
CA ALA A 54 5.68 -9.58 -3.55
C ALA A 54 7.08 -9.26 -4.08
N GLY A 55 7.60 -10.06 -5.03
CA GLY A 55 8.91 -9.83 -5.64
C GLY A 55 8.98 -8.50 -6.40
N SER A 56 7.88 -8.08 -7.04
CA SER A 56 7.82 -6.82 -7.78
C SER A 56 8.02 -5.60 -6.88
N MET A 57 7.67 -5.67 -5.59
CA MET A 57 7.88 -4.58 -4.63
C MET A 57 9.38 -4.20 -4.45
N LEU A 58 10.32 -5.05 -4.88
CA LEU A 58 11.75 -4.76 -4.87
C LEU A 58 12.22 -4.02 -6.14
N ILE A 59 11.42 -3.99 -7.20
CA ILE A 59 11.76 -3.31 -8.46
C ILE A 59 12.07 -1.82 -8.24
N PRO A 60 11.27 -1.05 -7.47
CA PRO A 60 11.55 0.36 -7.22
C PRO A 60 12.89 0.59 -6.50
N LEU A 61 13.28 -0.27 -5.55
CA LEU A 61 14.60 -0.24 -4.92
C LEU A 61 15.72 -0.42 -5.96
N LEU A 62 15.60 -1.42 -6.84
CA LEU A 62 16.57 -1.66 -7.90
C LEU A 62 16.64 -0.48 -8.86
N ALA A 63 15.49 0.13 -9.19
CA ALA A 63 15.44 1.34 -10.03
C ALA A 63 16.22 2.51 -9.39
N VAL A 64 16.14 2.69 -8.07
CA VAL A 64 16.95 3.67 -7.35
C VAL A 64 18.43 3.35 -7.47
N ILE A 65 18.83 2.11 -7.17
CA ILE A 65 20.24 1.68 -7.21
C ILE A 65 20.83 1.90 -8.62
N PHE A 66 20.17 1.39 -9.67
CA PHE A 66 20.64 1.55 -11.05
C PHE A 66 20.70 3.02 -11.48
N THR A 67 19.71 3.82 -11.10
CA THR A 67 19.75 5.25 -11.41
C THR A 67 20.92 5.93 -10.73
N GLN A 68 21.15 5.66 -9.44
CA GLN A 68 22.29 6.24 -8.72
C GLN A 68 23.64 5.80 -9.30
N LEU A 69 23.78 4.53 -9.71
CA LEU A 69 25.00 4.04 -10.37
C LEU A 69 25.25 4.73 -11.72
N ILE A 70 24.21 4.88 -12.56
CA ILE A 70 24.32 5.57 -13.87
C ILE A 70 24.77 7.02 -13.69
N PHE A 71 24.27 7.71 -12.67
CA PHE A 71 24.64 9.10 -12.39
C PHE A 71 25.84 9.25 -11.44
N LYS A 72 26.55 8.13 -11.14
CA LYS A 72 27.72 8.09 -10.24
C LYS A 72 27.43 8.71 -8.86
N GLU A 73 26.22 8.52 -8.35
CA GLU A 73 25.82 8.91 -7.00
C GLU A 73 26.14 7.79 -6.00
N PRO A 74 26.45 8.13 -4.74
CA PRO A 74 26.61 7.12 -3.70
C PRO A 74 25.28 6.37 -3.48
N VAL A 75 25.32 5.03 -3.62
CA VAL A 75 24.14 4.16 -3.54
C VAL A 75 23.47 4.29 -2.18
N LEU A 76 22.15 4.52 -2.18
CA LEU A 76 21.25 4.69 -1.04
C LEU A 76 21.64 5.82 -0.06
N LYS A 77 22.73 6.56 -0.31
CA LYS A 77 23.14 7.66 0.55
C LYS A 77 22.22 8.86 0.44
N GLY A 78 21.84 9.41 1.60
CA GLY A 78 20.96 10.59 1.66
C GLY A 78 19.48 10.28 1.39
N LEU A 79 19.07 9.02 1.52
CA LEU A 79 17.66 8.59 1.46
C LEU A 79 17.05 8.38 2.85
N ASP A 80 17.76 8.81 3.90
CA ASP A 80 17.32 8.77 5.29
C ASP A 80 16.88 7.37 5.78
N ILE A 81 17.70 6.37 5.50
CA ILE A 81 17.60 5.04 6.10
C ILE A 81 18.17 5.13 7.50
N LYS A 82 17.35 5.54 8.48
CA LYS A 82 17.79 5.83 9.85
C LYS A 82 16.93 5.09 10.86
N PHE A 83 17.58 4.39 11.79
CA PHE A 83 16.93 3.74 12.95
C PHE A 83 16.92 4.67 14.17
N ASN A 84 16.33 5.85 14.03
CA ASN A 84 16.18 6.83 15.11
C ASN A 84 14.77 6.72 15.72
N ILE A 85 14.51 5.66 16.48
CA ILE A 85 13.18 5.35 17.02
C ILE A 85 12.67 6.51 17.88
N LYS A 86 11.48 7.01 17.52
CA LYS A 86 10.77 8.12 18.17
C LYS A 86 9.31 7.71 18.38
N LEU A 87 8.58 8.47 19.19
CA LEU A 87 7.14 8.26 19.38
C LEU A 87 6.36 8.20 18.06
N SER A 88 6.77 8.98 17.05
CA SER A 88 6.16 8.97 15.72
C SER A 88 6.22 7.60 15.01
N TRP A 89 7.18 6.72 15.35
CA TRP A 89 7.26 5.37 14.82
C TRP A 89 6.11 4.50 15.33
N PHE A 90 5.86 4.56 16.64
CA PHE A 90 4.79 3.80 17.28
C PHE A 90 3.41 4.32 16.84
N ILE A 91 3.25 5.65 16.75
CA ILE A 91 2.01 6.25 16.24
C ILE A 91 1.77 5.80 14.79
N ALA A 92 2.77 5.88 13.92
CA ALA A 92 2.68 5.48 12.52
C ALA A 92 2.28 4.00 12.35
N TRP A 93 2.80 3.13 13.21
CA TRP A 93 2.50 1.71 13.21
C TRP A 93 1.11 1.40 13.77
N LEU A 94 0.82 1.89 14.98
CA LEU A 94 -0.38 1.53 15.74
C LEU A 94 -1.64 2.26 15.28
N ILE A 95 -1.54 3.32 14.49
CA ILE A 95 -2.70 3.99 13.88
C ILE A 95 -3.33 3.15 12.76
N ILE A 96 -2.56 2.21 12.17
CA ILE A 96 -3.05 1.43 11.03
C ILE A 96 -4.26 0.56 11.37
N PRO A 97 -4.30 -0.22 12.46
CA PRO A 97 -5.53 -0.92 12.85
C PRO A 97 -6.74 0.00 12.99
N VAL A 98 -6.55 1.21 13.52
CA VAL A 98 -7.65 2.19 13.64
C VAL A 98 -8.16 2.59 12.25
N ILE A 99 -7.25 2.86 11.30
CA ILE A 99 -7.60 3.15 9.90
C ILE A 99 -8.33 1.96 9.28
N ILE A 100 -7.86 0.73 9.48
CA ILE A 100 -8.49 -0.48 8.92
C ILE A 100 -9.91 -0.66 9.45
N PHE A 101 -10.15 -0.46 10.75
CA PHE A 101 -11.50 -0.51 11.30
C PHE A 101 -12.37 0.66 10.83
N ALA A 102 -11.80 1.85 10.61
CA ALA A 102 -12.54 2.95 9.99
C ALA A 102 -12.95 2.62 8.54
N ILE A 103 -12.06 1.98 7.76
CA ILE A 103 -12.38 1.48 6.41
C ILE A 103 -13.53 0.46 6.48
N LEU A 104 -13.49 -0.48 7.42
CA LEU A 104 -14.56 -1.45 7.63
C LEU A 104 -15.88 -0.72 7.95
N GLY A 105 -15.85 0.25 8.86
CA GLY A 105 -17.02 1.07 9.22
C GLY A 105 -17.59 1.81 8.02
N ILE A 106 -16.76 2.48 7.22
CA ILE A 106 -17.17 3.19 5.99
C ILE A 106 -17.72 2.19 4.96
N THR A 107 -17.06 1.02 4.82
CA THR A 107 -17.55 -0.04 3.92
C THR A 107 -18.98 -0.45 4.28
N LEU A 108 -19.29 -0.63 5.58
CA LEU A 108 -20.62 -1.00 6.04
C LEU A 108 -21.68 0.08 5.81
N LEU A 109 -21.29 1.32 5.61
CA LEU A 109 -22.19 2.42 5.24
C LEU A 109 -22.45 2.49 3.71
N MET A 110 -21.69 1.73 2.90
CA MET A 110 -21.86 1.75 1.45
C MET A 110 -23.03 0.88 0.97
N PRO A 111 -23.66 1.25 -0.15
CA PRO A 111 -24.77 0.48 -0.70
C PRO A 111 -24.40 -0.98 -0.97
N GLY A 112 -25.24 -1.89 -0.50
CA GLY A 112 -25.11 -3.33 -0.73
C GLY A 112 -24.18 -4.06 0.22
N ALA A 113 -23.29 -3.39 0.97
CA ALA A 113 -22.41 -4.01 1.94
C ALA A 113 -23.19 -4.59 3.12
N ARG A 114 -22.92 -5.83 3.49
CA ARG A 114 -23.53 -6.53 4.63
C ARG A 114 -22.48 -7.16 5.50
N TRP A 115 -22.64 -7.02 6.80
CA TRP A 115 -21.85 -7.75 7.78
C TRP A 115 -22.26 -9.23 7.76
N THR A 116 -21.31 -10.11 7.48
CA THR A 116 -21.54 -11.55 7.32
C THR A 116 -20.47 -12.32 8.10
N PRO A 117 -20.60 -12.40 9.43
CA PRO A 117 -19.63 -13.05 10.32
C PRO A 117 -19.56 -14.57 10.12
N ASP A 118 -20.56 -15.14 9.46
CA ASP A 118 -20.68 -16.55 9.06
C ASP A 118 -20.27 -16.80 7.60
N SER A 119 -19.57 -15.85 6.98
CA SER A 119 -19.04 -16.02 5.62
C SER A 119 -18.11 -17.23 5.54
N GLU A 120 -18.05 -17.88 4.38
CA GLU A 120 -17.14 -19.02 4.12
C GLU A 120 -15.69 -18.70 4.50
N THR A 121 -15.23 -17.49 4.22
CA THR A 121 -13.88 -17.02 4.58
C THR A 121 -13.64 -17.09 6.10
N ILE A 122 -14.61 -16.64 6.90
CA ILE A 122 -14.51 -16.68 8.36
C ILE A 122 -14.62 -18.12 8.87
N GLN A 123 -15.56 -18.91 8.33
CA GLN A 123 -15.72 -20.32 8.72
C GLN A 123 -14.44 -21.12 8.45
N THR A 124 -13.82 -20.93 7.28
CA THR A 124 -12.54 -21.56 6.93
C THR A 124 -11.42 -21.13 7.87
N ALA A 125 -11.34 -19.84 8.21
CA ALA A 125 -10.35 -19.34 9.17
C ALA A 125 -10.58 -19.90 10.57
N MET A 126 -11.82 -19.96 11.04
CA MET A 126 -12.17 -20.54 12.35
C MET A 126 -11.84 -22.03 12.43
N ALA A 127 -12.05 -22.78 11.34
CA ALA A 127 -11.72 -24.21 11.29
C ALA A 127 -10.22 -24.51 11.44
N GLN A 128 -9.36 -23.53 11.15
CA GLN A 128 -7.90 -23.63 11.32
C GLN A 128 -7.41 -23.16 12.71
N MET A 129 -8.32 -22.68 13.56
CA MET A 129 -8.02 -22.15 14.88
C MET A 129 -8.36 -23.14 15.99
N PRO A 130 -7.81 -22.99 17.20
CA PRO A 130 -8.25 -23.77 18.35
C PRO A 130 -9.77 -23.67 18.59
N ALA A 131 -10.38 -24.75 19.05
CA ALA A 131 -11.82 -24.80 19.30
C ALA A 131 -12.28 -23.68 20.26
N GLY A 132 -13.42 -23.06 19.94
CA GLY A 132 -14.02 -21.99 20.75
C GLY A 132 -13.61 -20.56 20.35
N ILE A 133 -12.75 -20.39 19.34
CA ILE A 133 -12.44 -19.07 18.80
C ILE A 133 -13.57 -18.63 17.85
N GLY A 134 -14.29 -17.57 18.24
CA GLY A 134 -15.31 -16.94 17.40
C GLY A 134 -14.74 -15.90 16.45
N VAL A 135 -15.61 -15.27 15.63
CA VAL A 135 -15.24 -14.27 14.60
C VAL A 135 -14.36 -13.13 15.15
N TRP A 136 -14.65 -12.62 16.34
CA TRP A 136 -13.84 -11.55 16.96
C TRP A 136 -12.44 -12.03 17.35
N GLY A 137 -12.30 -13.29 17.75
CA GLY A 137 -11.00 -13.90 17.99
C GLY A 137 -10.18 -14.02 16.71
N VAL A 138 -10.78 -14.44 15.60
CA VAL A 138 -10.15 -14.46 14.27
C VAL A 138 -9.67 -13.06 13.89
N ILE A 139 -10.54 -12.04 14.01
CA ILE A 139 -10.20 -10.66 13.71
C ILE A 139 -9.04 -10.17 14.59
N ALA A 140 -9.10 -10.41 15.91
CA ALA A 140 -8.06 -10.00 16.85
C ALA A 140 -6.69 -10.66 16.52
N ILE A 141 -6.69 -11.97 16.26
CA ILE A 141 -5.47 -12.71 15.87
C ILE A 141 -4.92 -12.15 14.54
N THR A 142 -5.79 -11.88 13.56
CA THR A 142 -5.36 -11.31 12.27
C THR A 142 -4.76 -9.91 12.44
N VAL A 143 -5.34 -9.05 13.29
CA VAL A 143 -4.78 -7.73 13.60
C VAL A 143 -3.41 -7.87 14.27
N VAL A 144 -3.29 -8.70 15.29
CA VAL A 144 -2.02 -8.89 16.01
C VAL A 144 -0.95 -9.47 15.10
N SER A 145 -1.28 -10.53 14.37
CA SER A 145 -0.37 -11.14 13.37
C SER A 145 0.03 -10.14 12.28
N GLY A 146 -0.95 -9.33 11.80
CA GLY A 146 -0.71 -8.28 10.82
C GLY A 146 0.19 -7.16 11.34
N LEU A 147 0.07 -6.77 12.61
CA LEU A 147 0.99 -5.82 13.24
C LEU A 147 2.43 -6.36 13.25
N PHE A 148 2.63 -7.62 13.63
CA PHE A 148 3.97 -8.23 13.62
C PHE A 148 4.49 -8.43 12.19
N ALA A 149 3.68 -8.94 11.27
CA ALA A 149 4.05 -9.07 9.87
C ALA A 149 4.38 -7.71 9.24
N GLY A 150 3.64 -6.67 9.64
CA GLY A 150 3.81 -5.30 9.17
C GLY A 150 5.16 -4.67 9.50
N ILE A 151 5.75 -5.01 10.65
CA ILE A 151 7.09 -4.52 11.05
C ILE A 151 8.23 -5.47 10.66
N THR A 152 7.91 -6.63 10.10
CA THR A 152 8.89 -7.65 9.72
C THR A 152 8.84 -7.91 8.22
N VAL A 153 8.23 -9.00 7.79
CA VAL A 153 8.23 -9.46 6.40
C VAL A 153 7.61 -8.41 5.46
N ASN A 154 6.43 -7.88 5.80
CA ASN A 154 5.77 -6.89 4.94
C ASN A 154 6.52 -5.56 4.91
N ALA A 155 7.13 -5.12 6.02
CA ALA A 155 7.96 -3.92 6.02
C ALA A 155 9.21 -4.08 5.14
N LEU A 156 9.79 -5.30 5.05
CA LEU A 156 10.93 -5.56 4.20
C LEU A 156 10.60 -5.38 2.72
N PHE A 157 9.47 -5.94 2.25
CA PHE A 157 9.00 -5.75 0.88
C PHE A 157 8.56 -4.30 0.64
N ALA A 158 7.76 -3.71 1.54
CA ALA A 158 7.32 -2.33 1.45
C ALA A 158 8.49 -1.33 1.45
N PHE A 159 9.61 -1.65 2.13
CA PHE A 159 10.82 -0.85 2.07
C PHE A 159 11.36 -0.72 0.64
N GLY A 160 11.25 -1.77 -0.18
CA GLY A 160 11.63 -1.72 -1.59
C GLY A 160 10.89 -0.63 -2.38
N GLU A 161 9.63 -0.40 -2.04
CA GLU A 161 8.83 0.69 -2.61
C GLU A 161 9.11 2.03 -1.93
N GLU A 162 9.09 2.08 -0.60
CA GLU A 162 9.19 3.35 0.13
C GLU A 162 10.54 4.04 -0.04
N ILE A 163 11.62 3.28 -0.23
CA ILE A 163 12.95 3.84 -0.54
C ILE A 163 12.93 4.59 -1.88
N ALA A 164 12.09 4.16 -2.82
CA ALA A 164 11.91 4.82 -4.09
C ALA A 164 10.95 6.02 -3.97
N TRP A 165 9.77 5.80 -3.41
CA TRP A 165 8.71 6.81 -3.39
C TRP A 165 8.97 7.90 -2.35
N ARG A 166 9.27 7.53 -1.09
CA ARG A 166 9.47 8.46 0.04
C ARG A 166 10.95 8.70 0.38
N GLY A 167 11.86 7.98 -0.29
CA GLY A 167 13.29 8.26 -0.28
C GLY A 167 13.72 9.05 -1.52
N TYR A 168 13.84 8.37 -2.65
CA TYR A 168 14.48 8.91 -3.85
C TYR A 168 13.63 9.97 -4.58
N LEU A 169 12.34 9.71 -4.86
CA LEU A 169 11.47 10.70 -5.50
C LEU A 169 11.27 11.94 -4.62
N LEU A 170 11.09 11.73 -3.32
CA LEU A 170 10.99 12.86 -2.38
C LEU A 170 12.23 13.76 -2.48
N LYS A 171 13.43 13.17 -2.56
CA LYS A 171 14.69 13.89 -2.76
C LYS A 171 14.75 14.58 -4.12
N LEU A 172 14.29 13.95 -5.20
CA LEU A 172 14.25 14.56 -6.55
C LEU A 172 13.31 15.75 -6.63
N PHE A 173 12.24 15.76 -5.84
CA PHE A 173 11.25 16.82 -5.78
C PHE A 173 11.56 17.91 -4.74
N GLN A 174 12.75 17.91 -4.13
CA GLN A 174 13.17 18.97 -3.20
C GLN A 174 12.92 20.38 -3.79
N GLY A 175 12.46 21.30 -2.94
CA GLY A 175 12.05 22.66 -3.31
C GLY A 175 10.62 22.78 -3.84
N LYS A 176 9.86 21.67 -3.98
CA LYS A 176 8.43 21.71 -4.29
C LYS A 176 7.58 21.72 -3.01
N LYS A 177 6.34 22.19 -3.14
CA LYS A 177 5.35 22.15 -2.04
C LYS A 177 4.97 20.70 -1.73
N PHE A 178 4.69 20.41 -0.47
CA PHE A 178 4.32 19.09 0.04
C PHE A 178 3.20 18.45 -0.81
N LEU A 179 2.04 19.10 -0.96
CA LEU A 179 0.89 18.55 -1.70
C LEU A 179 1.20 18.35 -3.19
N THR A 180 1.99 19.22 -3.81
CA THR A 180 2.40 19.03 -5.20
C THR A 180 3.26 17.78 -5.37
N THR A 181 4.16 17.54 -4.42
CA THR A 181 4.99 16.33 -4.43
C THR A 181 4.16 15.08 -4.14
N ALA A 182 3.24 15.15 -3.18
CA ALA A 182 2.32 14.05 -2.90
C ALA A 182 1.50 13.67 -4.14
N LEU A 183 1.01 14.64 -4.90
CA LEU A 183 0.30 14.42 -6.16
C LEU A 183 1.17 13.66 -7.18
N TYR A 184 2.40 14.12 -7.44
CA TYR A 184 3.28 13.45 -8.40
C TYR A 184 3.65 12.03 -7.96
N ILE A 185 4.02 11.86 -6.70
CA ILE A 185 4.40 10.54 -6.17
C ILE A 185 3.20 9.58 -6.19
N GLY A 186 2.02 10.04 -5.76
CA GLY A 186 0.80 9.22 -5.74
C GLY A 186 0.39 8.75 -7.14
N ILE A 187 0.45 9.62 -8.16
CA ILE A 187 0.17 9.24 -9.56
C ILE A 187 1.20 8.21 -10.06
N ILE A 188 2.50 8.47 -9.86
CA ILE A 188 3.57 7.57 -10.31
C ILE A 188 3.41 6.20 -9.64
N TRP A 189 3.19 6.17 -8.33
CA TRP A 189 3.01 4.96 -7.55
C TRP A 189 1.77 4.17 -7.97
N GLY A 190 0.63 4.83 -8.14
CA GLY A 190 -0.60 4.18 -8.59
C GLY A 190 -0.49 3.60 -10.02
N LEU A 191 0.08 4.37 -10.96
CA LEU A 191 0.33 3.89 -12.33
C LEU A 191 1.30 2.70 -12.36
N TRP A 192 2.29 2.66 -11.45
CA TRP A 192 3.26 1.57 -11.37
C TRP A 192 2.60 0.21 -11.09
N HIS A 193 1.46 0.17 -10.39
CA HIS A 193 0.71 -1.05 -10.14
C HIS A 193 -0.07 -1.58 -11.35
N ALA A 194 -0.28 -0.77 -12.41
CA ALA A 194 -1.16 -1.13 -13.53
C ALA A 194 -0.89 -2.52 -14.12
N PRO A 195 0.38 -2.96 -14.37
CA PRO A 195 0.62 -4.27 -14.96
C PRO A 195 0.12 -5.45 -14.13
N ILE A 196 0.22 -5.41 -12.79
CA ILE A 196 -0.30 -6.50 -11.94
C ILE A 196 -1.82 -6.38 -11.73
N ILE A 197 -2.35 -5.17 -11.71
CA ILE A 197 -3.81 -4.95 -11.60
C ILE A 197 -4.54 -5.54 -12.79
N LEU A 198 -3.99 -5.38 -13.99
CA LEU A 198 -4.56 -5.97 -15.20
C LEU A 198 -4.56 -7.52 -15.18
N ASN A 199 -3.76 -8.11 -14.28
CA ASN A 199 -3.77 -9.55 -13.97
C ASN A 199 -4.56 -9.89 -12.69
N GLY A 200 -5.51 -9.04 -12.27
CA GLY A 200 -6.45 -9.30 -11.18
C GLY A 200 -5.96 -8.92 -9.77
N HIS A 201 -4.80 -8.24 -9.63
CA HIS A 201 -4.35 -7.78 -8.32
C HIS A 201 -5.30 -6.70 -7.77
N ASN A 202 -5.80 -6.89 -6.57
CA ASN A 202 -6.76 -6.04 -5.86
C ASN A 202 -8.13 -5.84 -6.54
N TYR A 203 -8.21 -5.92 -7.87
CA TYR A 203 -9.42 -5.64 -8.65
C TYR A 203 -9.72 -6.76 -9.65
N PRO A 204 -9.94 -8.01 -9.18
CA PRO A 204 -10.17 -9.14 -10.09
C PRO A 204 -11.46 -9.03 -10.90
N LEU A 205 -12.47 -8.32 -10.39
CA LEU A 205 -13.75 -8.14 -11.08
C LEU A 205 -13.74 -6.94 -12.04
N HIS A 206 -12.86 -5.95 -11.83
CA HIS A 206 -12.83 -4.71 -12.61
C HIS A 206 -11.38 -4.26 -12.89
N PRO A 207 -10.52 -5.06 -13.57
CA PRO A 207 -9.10 -4.78 -13.68
C PRO A 207 -8.79 -3.45 -14.38
N VAL A 208 -9.53 -3.06 -15.42
CA VAL A 208 -9.31 -1.78 -16.12
C VAL A 208 -9.71 -0.58 -15.24
N ALA A 209 -10.88 -0.62 -14.62
CA ALA A 209 -11.30 0.41 -13.67
C ALA A 209 -10.40 0.43 -12.43
N GLY A 210 -9.91 -0.73 -12.02
CA GLY A 210 -8.98 -0.92 -10.90
C GLY A 210 -7.68 -0.14 -11.04
N VAL A 211 -7.15 0.05 -12.27
CA VAL A 211 -5.98 0.89 -12.50
C VAL A 211 -6.23 2.33 -12.04
N PHE A 212 -7.39 2.89 -12.40
CA PHE A 212 -7.76 4.26 -11.99
C PHE A 212 -8.06 4.35 -10.50
N MET A 213 -8.72 3.31 -9.94
CA MET A 213 -8.95 3.22 -8.50
C MET A 213 -7.63 3.16 -7.72
N MET A 214 -6.65 2.38 -8.16
CA MET A 214 -5.34 2.30 -7.51
C MET A 214 -4.59 3.64 -7.56
N ILE A 215 -4.71 4.41 -8.65
CA ILE A 215 -4.15 5.76 -8.68
C ILE A 215 -4.80 6.62 -7.59
N ALA A 216 -6.13 6.56 -7.44
CA ALA A 216 -6.84 7.31 -6.40
C ALA A 216 -6.47 6.84 -4.98
N VAL A 217 -6.33 5.53 -4.76
CA VAL A 217 -5.85 4.94 -3.49
C VAL A 217 -4.44 5.44 -3.16
N CYS A 218 -3.50 5.32 -4.10
CA CYS A 218 -2.13 5.78 -3.89
C CYS A 218 -2.06 7.30 -3.66
N LEU A 219 -2.90 8.08 -4.34
CA LEU A 219 -3.03 9.52 -4.09
C LEU A 219 -3.51 9.82 -2.68
N SER A 220 -4.52 9.10 -2.20
CA SER A 220 -5.07 9.30 -0.85
C SER A 220 -4.14 8.81 0.26
N MET A 221 -3.31 7.80 0.02
CA MET A 221 -2.35 7.29 1.02
C MET A 221 -1.06 8.12 1.08
N THR A 222 -0.67 8.74 -0.02
CA THR A 222 0.65 9.38 -0.14
C THR A 222 0.88 10.52 0.86
N PRO A 223 -0.07 11.42 1.16
CA PRO A 223 0.15 12.49 2.13
C PRO A 223 0.48 11.97 3.53
N ALA A 224 -0.28 10.97 4.02
CA ALA A 224 -0.02 10.36 5.32
C ALA A 224 1.39 9.73 5.39
N LEU A 225 1.76 8.91 4.39
CA LEU A 225 3.08 8.26 4.34
C LEU A 225 4.21 9.29 4.25
N MET A 226 4.05 10.36 3.47
CA MET A 226 5.00 11.48 3.40
C MET A 226 5.08 12.24 4.72
N TYR A 227 3.96 12.51 5.37
CA TYR A 227 3.92 13.18 6.66
C TYR A 227 4.75 12.44 7.71
N PHE A 228 4.49 11.14 7.87
CA PHE A 228 5.24 10.32 8.84
C PHE A 228 6.70 10.12 8.44
N ARG A 229 7.00 10.05 7.14
CA ARG A 229 8.37 10.08 6.63
C ARG A 229 9.13 11.32 7.08
N MET A 230 8.54 12.50 6.92
CA MET A 230 9.16 13.76 7.30
C MET A 230 9.21 13.94 8.82
N LYS A 231 8.13 13.60 9.53
CA LYS A 231 8.04 13.67 11.00
C LYS A 231 9.07 12.81 11.71
N SER A 232 9.30 11.60 11.21
CA SER A 232 10.28 10.67 11.76
C SER A 232 11.72 10.97 11.33
N GLY A 233 11.88 11.54 10.13
CA GLY A 233 13.17 11.66 9.45
C GLY A 233 13.74 10.32 8.97
N SER A 234 12.88 9.30 8.78
CA SER A 234 13.29 7.95 8.35
C SER A 234 12.33 7.35 7.33
N VAL A 235 12.86 6.76 6.25
CA VAL A 235 12.10 6.03 5.24
C VAL A 235 11.56 4.70 5.77
N ILE A 236 12.10 4.20 6.88
CA ILE A 236 11.65 2.94 7.51
C ILE A 236 10.24 3.10 8.07
N VAL A 237 9.87 4.30 8.54
CA VAL A 237 8.53 4.53 9.12
C VAL A 237 7.41 4.35 8.10
N PRO A 238 7.42 4.99 6.92
CA PRO A 238 6.41 4.68 5.91
C PRO A 238 6.47 3.23 5.42
N ALA A 239 7.65 2.56 5.43
CA ALA A 239 7.72 1.13 5.13
C ALA A 239 6.98 0.27 6.17
N ILE A 240 7.09 0.59 7.46
CA ILE A 240 6.30 -0.04 8.53
C ILE A 240 4.80 0.23 8.35
N MET A 241 4.40 1.47 8.07
CA MET A 241 2.99 1.83 7.81
C MET A 241 2.44 1.03 6.62
N HIS A 242 3.12 1.10 5.49
CA HIS A 242 2.74 0.41 4.26
C HIS A 242 2.70 -1.11 4.45
N GLY A 243 3.73 -1.69 5.06
CA GLY A 243 3.77 -3.12 5.39
C GLY A 243 2.63 -3.56 6.31
N THR A 244 2.26 -2.72 7.29
CA THR A 244 1.14 -3.00 8.18
C THR A 244 -0.21 -2.88 7.45
N ILE A 245 -0.38 -1.90 6.55
CA ILE A 245 -1.55 -1.81 5.68
C ILE A 245 -1.67 -3.09 4.84
N ASN A 246 -0.60 -3.51 4.17
CA ASN A 246 -0.62 -4.73 3.34
C ASN A 246 -0.96 -5.99 4.16
N ALA A 247 -0.47 -6.08 5.40
CA ALA A 247 -0.74 -7.21 6.27
C ALA A 247 -2.17 -7.26 6.83
N THR A 248 -2.85 -6.11 6.91
CA THR A 248 -4.16 -5.99 7.59
C THR A 248 -5.31 -5.61 6.67
N ALA A 249 -5.05 -5.16 5.45
CA ALA A 249 -6.08 -4.70 4.51
C ALA A 249 -7.18 -5.74 4.24
N GLY A 250 -6.83 -7.03 4.20
CA GLY A 250 -7.78 -8.13 3.98
C GLY A 250 -8.88 -8.23 5.02
N ILE A 251 -8.64 -7.76 6.26
CA ILE A 251 -9.63 -7.78 7.36
C ILE A 251 -10.93 -7.10 6.94
N THR A 252 -10.82 -6.01 6.17
CA THR A 252 -11.97 -5.22 5.72
C THR A 252 -12.93 -5.97 4.81
N LEU A 253 -12.48 -7.09 4.21
CA LEU A 253 -13.26 -7.90 3.28
C LEU A 253 -13.64 -9.27 3.83
N PHE A 254 -13.12 -9.70 4.98
CA PHE A 254 -13.41 -11.03 5.55
C PHE A 254 -14.89 -11.19 5.89
N VAL A 255 -15.49 -10.15 6.43
CA VAL A 255 -16.84 -10.16 7.02
C VAL A 255 -17.85 -9.37 6.18
N ILE A 256 -17.52 -9.04 4.93
CA ILE A 256 -18.39 -8.24 4.04
C ILE A 256 -18.81 -9.06 2.83
N THR A 257 -20.11 -9.07 2.55
CA THR A 257 -20.70 -9.63 1.33
C THR A 257 -21.78 -8.70 0.76
N PRO A 258 -22.07 -8.77 -0.55
CA PRO A 258 -21.26 -9.39 -1.61
C PRO A 258 -19.90 -8.69 -1.77
N LYS A 259 -18.96 -9.30 -2.49
CA LYS A 259 -17.67 -8.65 -2.79
C LYS A 259 -17.86 -7.56 -3.85
N ASN A 260 -17.22 -6.40 -3.63
CA ASN A 260 -17.16 -5.31 -4.61
C ASN A 260 -15.78 -4.64 -4.47
N ASP A 261 -14.90 -4.91 -5.41
CA ASP A 261 -13.50 -4.48 -5.38
C ASP A 261 -13.30 -2.99 -5.67
N LEU A 262 -14.30 -2.30 -6.27
CA LEU A 262 -14.24 -0.85 -6.48
C LEU A 262 -14.76 -0.05 -5.28
N LEU A 263 -15.70 -0.59 -4.51
CA LEU A 263 -16.33 0.16 -3.43
C LEU A 263 -15.76 -0.18 -2.06
N TYR A 264 -15.47 -1.46 -1.79
CA TYR A 264 -15.23 -1.96 -0.44
C TYR A 264 -13.74 -2.17 -0.15
N GLY A 265 -13.40 -2.09 1.15
CA GLY A 265 -12.06 -2.39 1.63
C GLY A 265 -11.04 -1.30 1.38
N ALA A 266 -9.79 -1.63 1.69
CA ALA A 266 -8.68 -0.67 1.69
C ALA A 266 -8.30 -0.16 0.28
N ALA A 267 -8.47 -1.00 -0.73
CA ALA A 267 -8.22 -0.64 -2.13
C ALA A 267 -9.45 -0.04 -2.83
N GLY A 268 -10.64 -0.04 -2.20
CA GLY A 268 -11.88 0.50 -2.73
C GLY A 268 -12.12 1.97 -2.34
N LEU A 269 -13.28 2.48 -2.74
CA LEU A 269 -13.72 3.84 -2.41
C LEU A 269 -13.75 4.08 -0.89
N ALA A 270 -14.09 3.05 -0.09
CA ALA A 270 -14.05 3.15 1.38
C ALA A 270 -12.66 3.48 1.91
N GLY A 271 -11.61 2.86 1.36
CA GLY A 271 -10.22 3.17 1.69
C GLY A 271 -9.84 4.59 1.31
N ILE A 272 -10.18 5.01 0.09
CA ILE A 272 -9.94 6.38 -0.38
C ILE A 272 -10.56 7.42 0.56
N ILE A 273 -11.86 7.25 0.90
CA ILE A 273 -12.56 8.18 1.81
C ILE A 273 -11.88 8.20 3.17
N THR A 274 -11.52 7.02 3.71
CA THR A 274 -10.88 6.94 5.02
C THR A 274 -9.53 7.65 5.04
N PHE A 275 -8.66 7.41 4.04
CA PHE A 275 -7.35 8.08 3.98
C PHE A 275 -7.49 9.58 3.78
N LEU A 276 -8.44 10.06 2.95
CA LEU A 276 -8.69 11.49 2.79
C LEU A 276 -9.14 12.14 4.11
N LEU A 277 -10.04 11.49 4.86
CA LEU A 277 -10.45 11.98 6.19
C LEU A 277 -9.29 11.98 7.18
N PHE A 278 -8.43 10.96 7.14
CA PHE A 278 -7.24 10.89 7.96
C PHE A 278 -6.24 12.01 7.61
N ASP A 279 -6.02 12.27 6.32
CA ASP A 279 -5.14 13.34 5.83
C ASP A 279 -5.67 14.73 6.22
N ILE A 280 -6.99 14.95 6.17
CA ILE A 280 -7.61 16.18 6.67
C ILE A 280 -7.35 16.33 8.17
N GLY A 281 -7.51 15.27 8.95
CA GLY A 281 -7.20 15.26 10.38
C GLY A 281 -5.72 15.57 10.65
N LEU A 282 -4.80 14.94 9.90
CA LEU A 282 -3.36 15.23 9.98
C LEU A 282 -3.04 16.68 9.60
N TYR A 283 -3.67 17.21 8.54
CA TYR A 283 -3.49 18.60 8.12
C TYR A 283 -3.94 19.57 9.22
N ILE A 284 -5.12 19.34 9.82
CA ILE A 284 -5.64 20.16 10.94
C ILE A 284 -4.68 20.08 12.13
N TYR A 285 -4.25 18.89 12.52
CA TYR A 285 -3.26 18.71 13.59
C TYR A 285 -1.95 19.45 13.26
N ASP A 286 -1.42 19.27 12.06
CA ASP A 286 -0.16 19.90 11.65
C ASP A 286 -0.28 21.41 11.58
N ARG A 287 -1.42 21.93 11.10
CA ARG A 287 -1.67 23.37 10.94
C ARG A 287 -1.84 24.08 12.28
N TYR A 288 -2.55 23.48 13.24
CA TYR A 288 -2.98 24.20 14.45
C TYR A 288 -2.27 23.76 15.72
N ILE A 289 -1.78 22.52 15.79
CA ILE A 289 -1.21 21.91 17.01
C ILE A 289 0.28 21.60 16.86
N SER A 290 0.71 20.96 15.77
CA SER A 290 2.11 20.62 15.53
C SER A 290 2.98 21.87 15.38
N LYS A 291 4.23 21.80 15.86
CA LYS A 291 5.23 22.84 15.63
C LYS A 291 5.93 22.72 14.27
N ASP A 292 5.88 21.53 13.64
CA ASP A 292 6.69 21.21 12.46
C ASP A 292 6.13 21.80 11.17
N LYS A 293 4.79 22.00 11.08
CA LYS A 293 4.10 22.59 9.91
C LYS A 293 4.46 21.89 8.58
N ILE A 294 4.50 20.56 8.59
CA ILE A 294 5.01 19.73 7.49
C ILE A 294 4.21 19.94 6.19
N PHE A 295 2.87 19.99 6.28
CA PHE A 295 2.01 20.21 5.10
C PHE A 295 2.22 21.56 4.42
N LEU A 296 2.75 22.53 5.13
CA LEU A 296 3.02 23.88 4.63
C LEU A 296 4.48 24.07 4.19
N SER A 297 5.34 23.09 4.43
CA SER A 297 6.76 23.19 4.12
C SER A 297 7.04 23.03 2.62
N LEU A 298 8.15 23.58 2.19
CA LEU A 298 8.86 23.11 1.00
C LEU A 298 9.70 21.89 1.40
N LEU A 299 9.80 20.92 0.51
CA LEU A 299 10.62 19.71 0.70
C LEU A 299 12.10 19.99 0.57
#